data_3e389022359a536abecb183fb7b444fb
#
_entry.id   3e389022359a536abecb183fb7b444fb
#
_cell.length_a   1.000
_cell.length_b   1.000
_cell.length_c   1.000
_cell.angle_alpha   90.00
_cell.angle_beta   90.00
_cell.angle_gamma   90.00
#
_symmetry.space_group_name_H-M   'P 1'
#
loop_
_entity.id
_entity.type
_entity.pdbx_description
1 polymer ?
#
loop_
_entity_poly.entity_id
_entity_poly.type
_entity_poly.pdbx_seq_one_letter_code
_entity_poly.pdbx_strand_id
1 'polypeptide(L)'
;LLLGEKIPQCRNCWKMEAQEIVSLRLNRLTDMMDQDAARKNVIQYLEHREIDFKIPLLELKLSNVCNFKCRMCWPKDSSKWMTDWDKVKEFYGKNDQEYIQDIVDKNDMYKRRVMNLYERDEKFVSQLVGLMDHVEELEFAGGEPLMDPIHYRVLEAVPNPEKVTLKYSTNLSIMKLGKKHVI
;
A
#
# COMPACT_ATOMS: atom_id res chain seq x y z
N LEU A 1 -6.99 -5.02 20.41
CA LEU A 1 -6.94 -6.14 19.46
C LEU A 1 -6.28 -7.37 20.07
N LEU A 2 -5.04 -7.26 20.56
CA LEU A 2 -4.32 -8.39 21.19
C LEU A 2 -5.01 -8.92 22.47
N LEU A 3 -5.80 -8.08 23.12
CA LEU A 3 -6.59 -8.42 24.32
C LEU A 3 -8.02 -8.90 23.99
N GLY A 4 -8.34 -9.16 22.73
CA GLY A 4 -9.65 -9.60 22.28
C GLY A 4 -10.69 -8.49 22.12
N GLU A 5 -10.35 -7.23 22.38
CA GLU A 5 -11.27 -6.12 22.21
C GLU A 5 -11.63 -5.87 20.73
N LYS A 6 -12.91 -5.71 20.47
CA LYS A 6 -13.44 -5.41 19.12
C LYS A 6 -13.49 -3.91 18.90
N ILE A 7 -12.46 -3.33 18.30
CA ILE A 7 -12.44 -1.91 17.97
C ILE A 7 -13.31 -1.58 16.75
N PRO A 8 -13.97 -0.41 16.70
CA PRO A 8 -14.87 -0.03 15.61
C PRO A 8 -14.22 0.00 14.22
N GLN A 9 -12.94 0.36 14.14
CA GLN A 9 -12.17 0.44 12.91
C GLN A 9 -12.04 -0.91 12.20
N CYS A 10 -12.09 -2.00 12.95
CA CYS A 10 -12.02 -3.37 12.41
C CYS A 10 -13.40 -4.01 12.17
N ARG A 11 -14.49 -3.23 12.17
CA ARG A 11 -15.88 -3.73 12.05
C ARG A 11 -16.08 -4.67 10.87
N ASN A 12 -15.50 -4.38 9.71
CA ASN A 12 -15.65 -5.22 8.52
C ASN A 12 -14.96 -6.57 8.71
N CYS A 13 -13.77 -6.59 9.32
CA CYS A 13 -13.09 -7.85 9.65
C CYS A 13 -13.93 -8.68 10.62
N TRP A 14 -14.48 -8.07 11.67
CA TRP A 14 -15.34 -8.77 12.63
C TRP A 14 -16.61 -9.36 11.99
N LYS A 15 -17.19 -8.66 11.01
CA LYS A 15 -18.34 -9.18 10.26
C LYS A 15 -17.98 -10.40 9.42
N MET A 16 -16.83 -10.38 8.76
CA MET A 16 -16.33 -11.51 7.97
C MET A 16 -16.07 -12.73 8.87
N GLU A 17 -15.36 -12.51 9.95
CA GLU A 17 -15.01 -13.56 10.92
C GLU A 17 -16.23 -14.19 11.60
N ALA A 18 -17.29 -13.41 11.85
CA ALA A 18 -18.56 -13.92 12.35
C ALA A 18 -19.30 -14.82 11.34
N GLN A 19 -18.92 -14.78 10.07
CA GLN A 19 -19.43 -15.63 8.99
C GLN A 19 -18.42 -16.74 8.61
N GLU A 20 -17.44 -17.00 9.47
CA GLU A 20 -16.35 -17.96 9.23
C GLU A 20 -15.49 -17.67 8.00
N ILE A 21 -15.52 -16.39 7.53
CA ILE A 21 -14.70 -15.92 6.42
C ILE A 21 -13.39 -15.37 6.97
N VAL A 22 -12.27 -15.81 6.43
CA VAL A 22 -10.95 -15.31 6.81
C VAL A 22 -10.84 -13.84 6.42
N SER A 23 -10.70 -12.96 7.41
CA SER A 23 -10.57 -11.53 7.18
C SER A 23 -9.13 -11.13 6.81
N LEU A 24 -8.97 -9.95 6.21
CA LEU A 24 -7.64 -9.39 5.95
C LEU A 24 -6.80 -9.29 7.23
N ARG A 25 -7.44 -8.97 8.36
CA ARG A 25 -6.80 -8.92 9.67
C ARG A 25 -6.19 -10.27 10.07
N LEU A 26 -6.93 -11.36 9.91
CA LEU A 26 -6.43 -12.71 10.24
C LEU A 26 -5.32 -13.14 9.28
N ASN A 27 -5.47 -12.91 7.98
CA ASN A 27 -4.43 -13.19 7.00
C ASN A 27 -3.13 -12.46 7.36
N ARG A 28 -3.21 -11.15 7.57
CA ARG A 28 -2.02 -10.33 7.89
C ARG A 28 -1.43 -10.68 9.26
N LEU A 29 -2.27 -11.05 10.23
CA LEU A 29 -1.76 -11.51 11.53
C LEU A 29 -0.96 -12.81 11.38
N THR A 30 -1.42 -13.75 10.56
CA THR A 30 -0.70 -15.00 10.27
C THR A 30 0.65 -14.68 9.59
N ASP A 31 0.64 -13.88 8.52
CA ASP A 31 1.86 -13.46 7.82
C ASP A 31 2.87 -12.79 8.77
N MET A 32 2.37 -11.88 9.65
CA MET A 32 3.22 -11.18 10.61
C MET A 32 3.78 -12.07 11.71
N MET A 33 3.06 -13.12 12.13
CA MET A 33 3.53 -14.03 13.18
C MET A 33 4.68 -14.92 12.70
N ASP A 34 4.89 -15.02 11.40
CA ASP A 34 6.07 -15.69 10.81
C ASP A 34 7.32 -14.79 10.81
N GLN A 35 7.16 -13.48 11.11
CA GLN A 35 8.24 -12.51 11.16
C GLN A 35 8.76 -12.34 12.60
N ASP A 36 10.05 -12.47 12.80
CA ASP A 36 10.69 -12.41 14.13
C ASP A 36 10.46 -11.07 14.83
N ALA A 37 10.55 -9.95 14.11
CA ALA A 37 10.35 -8.62 14.70
C ALA A 37 8.90 -8.42 15.17
N ALA A 38 7.92 -8.85 14.39
CA ALA A 38 6.51 -8.77 14.77
C ALA A 38 6.21 -9.63 16.00
N ARG A 39 6.73 -10.84 16.05
CA ARG A 39 6.58 -11.75 17.20
C ARG A 39 7.18 -11.15 18.47
N LYS A 40 8.39 -10.58 18.40
CA LYS A 40 9.03 -9.91 19.52
C LYS A 40 8.21 -8.72 20.04
N ASN A 41 7.66 -7.90 19.14
CA ASN A 41 6.79 -6.79 19.52
C ASN A 41 5.52 -7.26 20.24
N VAL A 42 4.90 -8.36 19.81
CA VAL A 42 3.73 -8.93 20.48
C VAL A 42 4.09 -9.41 21.88
N ILE A 43 5.19 -10.14 22.05
CA ILE A 43 5.66 -10.62 23.36
C ILE A 43 5.96 -9.45 24.27
N GLN A 44 6.73 -8.46 23.83
CA GLN A 44 7.06 -7.25 24.59
C GLN A 44 5.80 -6.52 25.05
N TYR A 45 4.78 -6.36 24.18
CA TYR A 45 3.52 -5.74 24.59
C TYR A 45 2.76 -6.54 25.65
N LEU A 46 2.75 -7.87 25.53
CA LEU A 46 2.05 -8.72 26.50
C LEU A 46 2.71 -8.65 27.89
N GLU A 47 4.03 -8.54 27.95
CA GLU A 47 4.81 -8.50 29.19
C GLU A 47 4.83 -7.10 29.82
N HIS A 48 5.09 -6.06 29.03
CA HIS A 48 5.39 -4.72 29.53
C HIS A 48 4.32 -3.67 29.22
N ARG A 49 3.31 -3.98 28.37
CA ARG A 49 2.31 -3.02 27.83
C ARG A 49 2.91 -1.89 27.01
N GLU A 50 4.15 -2.04 26.58
CA GLU A 50 4.90 -1.12 25.75
C GLU A 50 5.47 -1.86 24.56
N ILE A 51 5.59 -1.17 23.42
CA ILE A 51 6.27 -1.70 22.23
C ILE A 51 7.21 -0.65 21.71
N ASP A 52 8.38 -1.08 21.26
CA ASP A 52 9.22 -0.25 20.40
C ASP A 52 8.53 -0.07 19.05
N PHE A 53 8.58 1.15 18.55
CA PHE A 53 8.02 1.43 17.22
C PHE A 53 8.92 0.84 16.13
N LYS A 54 8.66 -0.42 15.80
CA LYS A 54 9.35 -1.17 14.75
C LYS A 54 8.31 -1.70 13.76
N ILE A 55 8.48 -1.38 12.50
CA ILE A 55 7.57 -1.82 11.43
C ILE A 55 8.27 -2.90 10.63
N PRO A 56 7.92 -4.18 10.82
CA PRO A 56 8.56 -5.26 10.08
C PRO A 56 8.02 -5.40 8.65
N LEU A 57 6.75 -5.05 8.41
CA LEU A 57 6.11 -5.09 7.11
C LEU A 57 5.65 -3.70 6.70
N LEU A 58 6.04 -3.25 5.52
CA LEU A 58 5.68 -1.94 4.99
C LEU A 58 5.15 -2.06 3.56
N GLU A 59 3.87 -1.78 3.37
CA GLU A 59 3.23 -1.65 2.06
C GLU A 59 3.28 -0.19 1.61
N LEU A 60 3.88 0.07 0.47
CA LEU A 60 4.10 1.41 -0.07
C LEU A 60 3.32 1.62 -1.37
N LYS A 61 2.38 2.53 -1.33
CA LYS A 61 1.65 3.05 -2.49
C LYS A 61 1.99 4.52 -2.70
N LEU A 62 3.12 4.78 -3.35
CA LEU A 62 3.75 6.10 -3.40
C LEU A 62 3.09 7.04 -4.42
N SER A 63 2.60 6.50 -5.53
CA SER A 63 1.97 7.30 -6.58
C SER A 63 0.92 6.52 -7.36
N ASN A 64 0.16 7.22 -8.21
CA ASN A 64 -0.69 6.63 -9.24
C ASN A 64 -0.09 6.76 -10.65
N VAL A 65 1.18 7.14 -10.74
CA VAL A 65 1.88 7.22 -12.04
C VAL A 65 1.97 5.82 -12.63
N CYS A 66 1.42 5.64 -13.83
CA CYS A 66 1.40 4.36 -14.52
C CYS A 66 1.40 4.59 -16.03
N ASN A 67 1.99 3.67 -16.78
CA ASN A 67 1.98 3.68 -18.24
C ASN A 67 0.85 2.81 -18.84
N PHE A 68 0.14 2.02 -18.02
CA PHE A 68 -0.97 1.16 -18.45
C PHE A 68 -2.33 1.68 -17.97
N LYS A 69 -3.38 1.25 -18.69
CA LYS A 69 -4.79 1.50 -18.40
C LYS A 69 -5.50 0.15 -18.26
N CYS A 70 -5.22 -0.55 -17.18
CA CYS A 70 -5.80 -1.87 -16.93
C CYS A 70 -7.30 -1.75 -16.57
N ARG A 71 -8.12 -2.72 -16.99
CA ARG A 71 -9.58 -2.71 -16.75
C ARG A 71 -9.96 -2.72 -15.27
N MET A 72 -9.10 -3.23 -14.42
CA MET A 72 -9.30 -3.30 -12.96
C MET A 72 -8.87 -2.02 -12.23
N CYS A 73 -8.19 -1.10 -12.92
CA CYS A 73 -7.66 0.13 -12.32
C CYS A 73 -8.59 1.31 -12.55
N TRP A 74 -8.48 2.28 -11.65
CA TRP A 74 -9.22 3.54 -11.66
C TRP A 74 -8.22 4.71 -11.64
N PRO A 75 -8.65 5.98 -11.77
CA PRO A 75 -7.76 7.14 -11.70
C PRO A 75 -6.85 7.20 -10.47
N LYS A 76 -7.34 6.70 -9.31
CA LYS A 76 -6.52 6.61 -8.08
C LYS A 76 -5.37 5.60 -8.21
N ASP A 77 -5.50 4.58 -9.08
CA ASP A 77 -4.54 3.50 -9.25
C ASP A 77 -3.71 3.65 -10.53
N SER A 78 -4.19 4.41 -11.51
CA SER A 78 -3.44 4.70 -12.74
C SER A 78 -3.79 6.06 -13.32
N SER A 79 -2.76 6.91 -13.44
CA SER A 79 -2.88 8.24 -14.08
C SER A 79 -3.34 8.19 -15.55
N LYS A 80 -3.19 7.05 -16.22
CA LYS A 80 -3.67 6.87 -17.61
C LYS A 80 -5.19 6.88 -17.74
N TRP A 81 -5.92 6.53 -16.68
CA TRP A 81 -7.37 6.59 -16.65
C TRP A 81 -7.91 8.03 -16.65
N MET A 82 -7.10 9.01 -16.27
CA MET A 82 -7.52 10.41 -16.19
C MET A 82 -8.06 10.94 -17.52
N THR A 83 -7.52 10.46 -18.65
CA THR A 83 -7.94 10.90 -19.99
C THR A 83 -9.33 10.41 -20.39
N ASP A 84 -9.78 9.29 -19.84
CA ASP A 84 -11.07 8.67 -20.19
C ASP A 84 -12.07 8.71 -19.04
N TRP A 85 -11.65 9.27 -17.89
CA TRP A 85 -12.48 9.25 -16.68
C TRP A 85 -13.84 9.90 -16.86
N ASP A 86 -13.93 11.01 -17.57
CA ASP A 86 -15.20 11.70 -17.78
C ASP A 86 -16.22 10.82 -18.56
N LYS A 87 -15.74 9.99 -19.51
CA LYS A 87 -16.59 9.04 -20.24
C LYS A 87 -17.04 7.88 -19.33
N VAL A 88 -16.13 7.39 -18.50
CA VAL A 88 -16.43 6.33 -17.53
C VAL A 88 -17.44 6.83 -16.51
N LYS A 89 -17.26 8.04 -16.01
CA LYS A 89 -18.18 8.70 -15.08
C LYS A 89 -19.57 8.87 -15.67
N GLU A 90 -19.69 9.32 -16.93
CA GLU A 90 -20.98 9.45 -17.63
C GLU A 90 -21.70 8.10 -17.74
N PHE A 91 -20.97 7.03 -18.03
CA PHE A 91 -21.52 5.69 -18.11
C PHE A 91 -22.03 5.20 -16.74
N TYR A 92 -21.24 5.33 -15.69
CA TYR A 92 -21.60 4.90 -14.35
C TYR A 92 -22.55 5.86 -13.63
N GLY A 93 -22.56 7.13 -13.97
CA GLY A 93 -23.46 8.15 -13.39
C GLY A 93 -24.94 7.94 -13.70
N LYS A 94 -25.24 7.03 -14.63
CA LYS A 94 -26.62 6.56 -14.93
C LYS A 94 -27.07 5.42 -14.01
N ASN A 95 -26.22 4.97 -13.10
CA ASN A 95 -26.52 3.87 -12.18
C ASN A 95 -26.89 4.44 -10.82
N ASP A 96 -28.10 4.11 -10.34
CA ASP A 96 -28.66 4.62 -9.07
C ASP A 96 -28.15 3.87 -7.83
N GLN A 97 -27.23 2.91 -7.98
CA GLN A 97 -26.68 2.19 -6.83
C GLN A 97 -25.70 3.07 -6.06
N GLU A 98 -25.98 3.32 -4.78
CA GLU A 98 -25.14 4.11 -3.86
C GLU A 98 -23.67 3.69 -3.86
N TYR A 99 -23.42 2.37 -3.90
CA TYR A 99 -22.09 1.82 -3.99
C TYR A 99 -21.32 2.28 -5.24
N ILE A 100 -21.99 2.35 -6.39
CA ILE A 100 -21.36 2.80 -7.64
C ILE A 100 -21.08 4.30 -7.57
N GLN A 101 -21.98 5.09 -7.00
CA GLN A 101 -21.76 6.53 -6.82
C GLN A 101 -20.60 6.80 -5.88
N ASP A 102 -20.47 6.07 -4.77
CA ASP A 102 -19.33 6.19 -3.85
C ASP A 102 -17.99 5.90 -4.55
N ILE A 103 -17.93 4.88 -5.42
CA ILE A 103 -16.75 4.59 -6.23
C ILE A 103 -16.44 5.73 -7.20
N VAL A 104 -17.46 6.26 -7.88
CA VAL A 104 -17.32 7.36 -8.83
C VAL A 104 -16.78 8.60 -8.12
N ASP A 105 -17.37 8.99 -7.00
CA ASP A 105 -17.01 10.18 -6.25
C ASP A 105 -15.57 10.08 -5.69
N LYS A 106 -15.21 8.94 -5.12
CA LYS A 106 -13.85 8.69 -4.64
C LYS A 106 -12.81 8.81 -5.75
N ASN A 107 -13.12 8.34 -6.96
CA ASN A 107 -12.19 8.41 -8.08
C ASN A 107 -12.18 9.78 -8.77
N ASP A 108 -13.28 10.53 -8.72
CA ASP A 108 -13.37 11.88 -9.29
C ASP A 108 -12.35 12.85 -8.65
N MET A 109 -12.02 12.63 -7.38
CA MET A 109 -10.96 13.38 -6.69
C MET A 109 -9.59 13.22 -7.35
N TYR A 110 -9.33 12.10 -8.02
CA TYR A 110 -8.04 11.76 -8.63
C TYR A 110 -7.99 12.03 -10.14
N LYS A 111 -9.09 12.37 -10.78
CA LYS A 111 -9.19 12.51 -12.25
C LYS A 111 -8.22 13.51 -12.88
N ARG A 112 -7.73 14.47 -12.11
CA ARG A 112 -6.79 15.50 -12.56
C ARG A 112 -5.50 15.54 -11.75
N ARG A 113 -5.28 14.54 -10.90
CA ARG A 113 -4.20 14.57 -9.94
C ARG A 113 -3.28 13.36 -10.13
N VAL A 114 -2.13 13.61 -10.73
CA VAL A 114 -1.02 12.67 -10.62
C VAL A 114 -0.54 12.75 -9.16
N MET A 115 -0.71 11.64 -8.46
CA MET A 115 -0.28 11.54 -7.06
C MET A 115 1.18 11.11 -7.01
N ASN A 116 2.07 12.05 -7.22
CA ASN A 116 3.50 11.94 -6.93
C ASN A 116 3.91 13.03 -5.90
N LEU A 117 3.01 13.28 -4.95
CA LEU A 117 3.14 14.38 -3.97
C LEU A 117 4.41 14.25 -3.12
N TYR A 118 4.84 13.03 -2.89
CA TYR A 118 5.94 12.72 -1.99
C TYR A 118 7.32 12.84 -2.65
N GLU A 119 7.40 12.91 -3.98
CA GLU A 119 8.67 13.03 -4.70
C GLU A 119 9.47 14.28 -4.28
N ARG A 120 8.75 15.36 -3.91
CA ARG A 120 9.32 16.65 -3.49
C ARG A 120 9.28 16.89 -1.99
N ASP A 121 8.70 15.97 -1.22
CA ASP A 121 8.63 16.05 0.24
C ASP A 121 9.82 15.33 0.88
N GLU A 122 10.92 16.04 0.99
CA GLU A 122 12.15 15.48 1.60
C GLU A 122 11.95 15.08 3.07
N LYS A 123 11.04 15.73 3.79
CA LYS A 123 10.72 15.36 5.17
C LYS A 123 10.04 13.99 5.21
N PHE A 124 9.04 13.78 4.34
CA PHE A 124 8.36 12.50 4.22
C PHE A 124 9.35 11.38 3.84
N VAL A 125 10.16 11.62 2.80
CA VAL A 125 11.13 10.63 2.34
C VAL A 125 12.16 10.30 3.41
N SER A 126 12.66 11.31 4.14
CA SER A 126 13.60 11.11 5.25
C SER A 126 12.99 10.27 6.38
N GLN A 127 11.71 10.52 6.73
CA GLN A 127 11.00 9.72 7.73
C GLN A 127 10.80 8.27 7.25
N LEU A 128 10.43 8.09 5.99
CA LEU A 128 10.25 6.78 5.38
C LEU A 128 11.56 5.97 5.39
N VAL A 129 12.66 6.61 4.99
CA VAL A 129 14.00 6.01 5.01
C VAL A 129 14.41 5.60 6.44
N GLY A 130 14.08 6.41 7.45
CA GLY A 130 14.35 6.11 8.86
C GLY A 130 13.60 4.88 9.41
N LEU A 131 12.60 4.35 8.69
CA LEU A 131 11.90 3.12 9.08
C LEU A 131 12.60 1.85 8.60
N MET A 132 13.56 1.96 7.68
CA MET A 132 14.15 0.80 6.97
C MET A 132 14.99 -0.11 7.86
N ASP A 133 15.45 0.36 9.02
CA ASP A 133 16.33 -0.41 9.93
C ASP A 133 15.67 -1.71 10.46
N HIS A 134 14.34 -1.76 10.47
CA HIS A 134 13.58 -2.86 11.08
C HIS A 134 12.64 -3.57 10.10
N VAL A 135 12.68 -3.18 8.84
CA VAL A 135 11.80 -3.76 7.82
C VAL A 135 12.34 -5.14 7.41
N GLU A 136 11.46 -6.13 7.43
CA GLU A 136 11.69 -7.50 6.98
C GLU A 136 10.97 -7.78 5.65
N GLU A 137 9.89 -7.03 5.38
CA GLU A 137 9.13 -7.14 4.14
C GLU A 137 8.75 -5.74 3.60
N LEU A 138 9.08 -5.49 2.34
CA LEU A 138 8.64 -4.32 1.58
C LEU A 138 7.71 -4.75 0.45
N GLU A 139 6.48 -4.26 0.46
CA GLU A 139 5.52 -4.45 -0.63
C GLU A 139 5.32 -3.13 -1.37
N PHE A 140 5.62 -3.11 -2.66
CA PHE A 140 5.40 -1.96 -3.52
C PHE A 140 4.18 -2.15 -4.41
N ALA A 141 3.25 -1.23 -4.31
CA ALA A 141 2.03 -1.17 -5.10
C ALA A 141 1.79 0.27 -5.62
N GLY A 142 0.63 0.50 -6.20
CA GLY A 142 0.24 1.82 -6.66
C GLY A 142 -0.06 1.87 -8.14
N GLY A 143 0.47 2.87 -8.87
CA GLY A 143 0.45 2.91 -10.32
C GLY A 143 1.37 1.82 -10.90
N GLU A 144 2.52 2.23 -11.37
CA GLU A 144 3.64 1.33 -11.68
C GLU A 144 4.80 1.69 -10.73
N PRO A 145 5.10 0.87 -9.71
CA PRO A 145 6.12 1.20 -8.72
C PRO A 145 7.50 1.48 -9.32
N LEU A 146 7.84 0.77 -10.40
CA LEU A 146 9.14 0.89 -11.07
C LEU A 146 9.31 2.21 -11.85
N MET A 147 8.24 3.00 -11.96
CA MET A 147 8.26 4.37 -12.50
C MET A 147 8.46 5.44 -11.42
N ASP A 148 8.44 5.06 -10.13
CA ASP A 148 8.50 6.03 -9.04
C ASP A 148 9.94 6.22 -8.54
N PRO A 149 10.49 7.45 -8.55
CA PRO A 149 11.85 7.71 -8.06
C PRO A 149 12.04 7.37 -6.58
N ILE A 150 10.99 7.51 -5.75
CA ILE A 150 11.07 7.23 -4.31
C ILE A 150 11.27 5.73 -4.06
N HIS A 151 10.70 4.87 -4.89
CA HIS A 151 10.93 3.43 -4.85
C HIS A 151 12.43 3.10 -4.78
N TYR A 152 13.24 3.69 -5.66
CA TYR A 152 14.68 3.46 -5.69
C TYR A 152 15.40 4.05 -4.49
N ARG A 153 14.96 5.20 -3.99
CA ARG A 153 15.51 5.81 -2.77
C ARG A 153 15.27 4.93 -1.54
N VAL A 154 14.09 4.31 -1.46
CA VAL A 154 13.76 3.38 -0.38
C VAL A 154 14.64 2.14 -0.45
N LEU A 155 14.79 1.54 -1.63
CA LEU A 155 15.66 0.36 -1.79
C LEU A 155 17.12 0.65 -1.43
N GLU A 156 17.63 1.81 -1.84
CA GLU A 156 19.01 2.24 -1.53
C GLU A 156 19.24 2.49 -0.03
N ALA A 157 18.16 2.73 0.72
CA ALA A 157 18.21 3.00 2.16
C ALA A 157 18.10 1.73 3.03
N VAL A 158 17.80 0.57 2.44
CA VAL A 158 17.72 -0.70 3.18
C VAL A 158 19.11 -1.12 3.64
N PRO A 159 19.38 -1.20 4.97
CA PRO A 159 20.73 -1.45 5.46
C PRO A 159 21.18 -2.90 5.29
N ASN A 160 20.26 -3.86 5.28
CA ASN A 160 20.54 -5.29 5.16
C ASN A 160 19.62 -5.92 4.09
N PRO A 161 19.84 -5.64 2.80
CA PRO A 161 18.94 -6.04 1.73
C PRO A 161 18.74 -7.56 1.62
N GLU A 162 19.74 -8.34 2.04
CA GLU A 162 19.68 -9.81 2.05
C GLU A 162 18.66 -10.39 3.06
N LYS A 163 18.18 -9.56 4.00
CA LYS A 163 17.18 -9.94 5.01
C LYS A 163 15.77 -9.47 4.68
N VAL A 164 15.64 -8.68 3.62
CA VAL A 164 14.36 -8.06 3.27
C VAL A 164 13.71 -8.79 2.10
N THR A 165 12.49 -9.24 2.31
CA THR A 165 11.66 -9.79 1.23
C THR A 165 11.01 -8.65 0.46
N LEU A 166 11.20 -8.61 -0.85
CA LEU A 166 10.57 -7.64 -1.74
C LEU A 166 9.35 -8.25 -2.43
N LYS A 167 8.21 -7.59 -2.33
CA LYS A 167 6.98 -7.93 -3.04
C LYS A 167 6.55 -6.79 -3.94
N TYR A 168 6.06 -7.12 -5.13
CA TYR A 168 5.65 -6.12 -6.12
C TYR A 168 4.30 -6.42 -6.73
N SER A 169 3.45 -5.40 -6.78
CA SER A 169 2.30 -5.33 -7.68
C SER A 169 2.69 -4.45 -8.87
N THR A 170 3.24 -5.05 -9.92
CA THR A 170 3.81 -4.36 -11.10
C THR A 170 3.32 -4.96 -12.39
N ASN A 171 3.29 -4.15 -13.45
CA ASN A 171 3.02 -4.63 -14.81
C ASN A 171 4.29 -5.07 -15.55
N LEU A 172 5.45 -4.93 -14.94
CA LEU A 172 6.78 -5.33 -15.44
C LEU A 172 7.15 -4.76 -16.83
N SER A 173 6.49 -3.70 -17.29
CA SER A 173 6.78 -3.10 -18.59
C SER A 173 7.99 -2.17 -18.57
N ILE A 174 8.41 -1.76 -17.35
CA ILE A 174 9.55 -0.88 -17.13
C ILE A 174 10.45 -1.51 -16.08
N MET A 175 11.67 -1.82 -16.47
CA MET A 175 12.69 -2.41 -15.60
C MET A 175 13.84 -1.45 -15.31
N LYS A 176 13.67 -0.18 -15.74
CA LYS A 176 14.70 0.83 -15.65
C LYS A 176 14.10 2.22 -15.54
N LEU A 177 14.57 3.02 -14.60
CA LEU A 177 14.26 4.43 -14.48
C LEU A 177 15.56 5.26 -14.56
N GLY A 178 15.74 5.98 -15.67
CA GLY A 178 16.98 6.68 -15.94
C GLY A 178 18.17 5.71 -16.05
N LYS A 179 19.12 5.81 -15.11
CA LYS A 179 20.29 4.91 -15.03
C LYS A 179 20.10 3.76 -14.03
N LYS A 180 19.02 3.76 -13.25
CA LYS A 180 18.74 2.74 -12.24
C LYS A 180 17.99 1.57 -12.84
N HIS A 181 18.42 0.37 -12.53
CA HIS A 181 17.78 -0.89 -12.90
C HIS A 181 17.21 -1.57 -11.65
N VAL A 182 16.16 -2.36 -11.82
CA VAL A 182 15.56 -3.15 -10.73
C VAL A 182 16.33 -4.46 -10.53
N ILE A 183 16.94 -4.95 -11.61
CA ILE A 183 17.73 -6.18 -11.66
C ILE A 183 19.09 -5.84 -12.24
#